data_e0a33825c0f4fdd64d89c7673a15a021
#
_entry.id   e0a33825c0f4fdd64d89c7673a15a021
#
_cell.length_a   1.000
_cell.length_b   1.000
_cell.length_c   1.000
_cell.angle_alpha   90.00
_cell.angle_beta   90.00
_cell.angle_gamma   90.00
#
_symmetry.space_group_name_H-M   'P 1'
#
loop_
_entity.id
_entity.type
_entity.pdbx_description
1 polymer ?
#
loop_
_entity_poly.entity_id
_entity_poly.type
_entity_poly.pdbx_seq_one_letter_code
_entity_poly.pdbx_strand_id
1 'polypeptide(L)'
;MQLRWSLPLLTLAALPAWAQGVIKIGEINSYKAQPAFLEPYKKGMELAVEQVNAAGGIAGKKLQLIVRDDNATPGDAVRAAEELYTREKIDVLTGSFLSHVGLALTDYAKQKKRFFLASEPLTDKIVWADGNHYTYRLRGSTYMQTAMLVEEALKLKKKRWAIVYPNYEYGQSAVATFKTLMKAKQPDIEFVAEQAPALGKIDAGSVVQALADAKPDAIFNVLFATDLGKFVREGNTRGLFKGREVVGLLTAEPEYLDPLKKEAPVGWTVTGYPWYSINTPEHAAFLKAYQAKFKDYPRLGTIVGYNAIQSIAAGLRKTKGDPDTEKLIAAFKGLEVATPFGPITYRAQDNQSTMGAYIGKTAYDEKLGRGVLVNYHYADGKNYQPTDEEVKKLRPVTAN
;
A
#
# COMPACT_ATOMS: atom_id res chain seq x y z
N MET A 1 -71.08 -35.71 -28.06
CA MET A 1 -69.67 -35.88 -28.35
C MET A 1 -68.95 -34.73 -27.67
N GLN A 2 -68.49 -34.94 -26.44
CA GLN A 2 -67.82 -33.89 -25.63
C GLN A 2 -66.31 -34.16 -25.67
N LEU A 3 -65.56 -33.24 -26.24
CA LEU A 3 -64.10 -33.28 -26.28
C LEU A 3 -63.58 -32.71 -24.94
N ARG A 4 -62.92 -33.55 -24.13
CA ARG A 4 -62.17 -33.13 -22.94
C ARG A 4 -60.75 -32.76 -23.37
N TRP A 5 -60.38 -31.49 -23.21
CA TRP A 5 -59.02 -31.00 -23.34
C TRP A 5 -58.29 -31.18 -22.00
N SER A 6 -57.29 -32.06 -21.97
CA SER A 6 -56.37 -32.21 -20.83
C SER A 6 -55.20 -31.24 -21.06
N LEU A 7 -55.06 -30.22 -20.23
CA LEU A 7 -53.84 -29.42 -20.15
C LEU A 7 -52.73 -30.17 -19.39
N PRO A 8 -51.48 -30.23 -19.88
CA PRO A 8 -50.39 -30.78 -19.10
C PRO A 8 -49.97 -29.78 -18.04
N LEU A 9 -49.95 -30.19 -16.78
CA LEU A 9 -49.32 -29.50 -15.66
C LEU A 9 -47.80 -29.48 -15.90
N LEU A 10 -47.24 -28.32 -16.27
CA LEU A 10 -45.78 -28.09 -16.17
C LEU A 10 -45.38 -27.96 -14.70
N THR A 11 -44.81 -29.02 -14.17
CA THR A 11 -44.12 -28.94 -12.85
C THR A 11 -42.82 -28.16 -13.04
N LEU A 12 -42.82 -26.90 -12.58
CA LEU A 12 -41.57 -26.17 -12.38
C LEU A 12 -40.79 -26.90 -11.26
N ALA A 13 -39.76 -27.63 -11.64
CA ALA A 13 -38.77 -28.15 -10.70
C ALA A 13 -38.03 -26.94 -10.08
N ALA A 14 -38.37 -26.59 -8.86
CA ALA A 14 -37.61 -25.68 -8.04
C ALA A 14 -36.21 -26.29 -7.83
N LEU A 15 -35.20 -25.80 -8.56
CA LEU A 15 -33.79 -26.13 -8.26
C LEU A 15 -33.50 -25.74 -6.80
N PRO A 16 -32.93 -26.64 -5.99
CA PRO A 16 -32.60 -26.31 -4.63
C PRO A 16 -31.66 -25.09 -4.65
N ALA A 17 -32.04 -24.01 -3.98
CA ALA A 17 -31.20 -22.91 -3.66
C ALA A 17 -30.05 -23.46 -2.78
N TRP A 18 -28.98 -23.89 -3.38
CA TRP A 18 -27.74 -24.22 -2.66
C TRP A 18 -27.39 -23.01 -1.81
N ALA A 19 -27.35 -23.17 -0.50
CA ALA A 19 -26.86 -22.15 0.40
C ALA A 19 -25.49 -21.75 -0.12
N GLN A 20 -25.42 -20.58 -0.77
CA GLN A 20 -24.16 -20.07 -1.31
C GLN A 20 -23.23 -19.86 -0.12
N GLY A 21 -22.15 -20.65 -0.03
CA GLY A 21 -21.14 -20.48 1.01
C GLY A 21 -20.57 -19.06 0.98
N VAL A 22 -20.04 -18.61 2.09
CA VAL A 22 -19.41 -17.31 2.23
C VAL A 22 -17.92 -17.54 2.52
N ILE A 23 -17.04 -16.78 1.86
CA ILE A 23 -15.63 -16.70 2.21
C ILE A 23 -15.42 -15.40 2.99
N LYS A 24 -14.98 -15.51 4.23
CA LYS A 24 -14.80 -14.39 5.15
C LYS A 24 -13.37 -13.89 5.11
N ILE A 25 -13.20 -12.62 4.78
CA ILE A 25 -11.91 -11.93 4.79
C ILE A 25 -11.88 -11.05 6.03
N GLY A 26 -10.97 -11.33 6.95
CA GLY A 26 -10.68 -10.48 8.09
C GLY A 26 -9.64 -9.42 7.69
N GLU A 27 -9.90 -8.20 8.07
CA GLU A 27 -9.03 -7.07 7.81
C GLU A 27 -8.74 -6.32 9.10
N ILE A 28 -7.45 -5.99 9.32
CA ILE A 28 -6.99 -5.29 10.52
C ILE A 28 -6.16 -4.10 10.10
N ASN A 29 -6.52 -2.91 10.60
CA ASN A 29 -5.79 -1.70 10.29
C ASN A 29 -5.97 -0.60 11.36
N SER A 30 -5.11 0.43 11.31
CA SER A 30 -5.06 1.54 12.27
C SER A 30 -6.07 2.65 11.91
N TYR A 31 -7.35 2.34 11.73
CA TYR A 31 -8.36 3.26 11.18
C TYR A 31 -8.48 4.56 11.96
N LYS A 32 -8.49 4.50 13.30
CA LYS A 32 -8.59 5.69 14.15
C LYS A 32 -7.33 6.56 14.10
N ALA A 33 -6.17 5.93 13.94
CA ALA A 33 -4.89 6.64 13.93
C ALA A 33 -4.55 7.22 12.55
N GLN A 34 -5.00 6.59 11.47
CA GLN A 34 -4.66 6.96 10.08
C GLN A 34 -5.90 7.05 9.17
N PRO A 35 -6.95 7.80 9.55
CA PRO A 35 -8.21 7.82 8.80
C PRO A 35 -8.05 8.37 7.38
N ALA A 36 -7.14 9.32 7.16
CA ALA A 36 -6.93 9.93 5.84
C ALA A 36 -6.59 8.92 4.75
N PHE A 37 -5.81 7.90 5.08
CA PHE A 37 -5.47 6.81 4.17
C PHE A 37 -6.47 5.66 4.26
N LEU A 38 -6.88 5.29 5.47
CA LEU A 38 -7.58 4.04 5.70
C LEU A 38 -9.10 4.08 5.44
N GLU A 39 -9.73 5.25 5.50
CA GLU A 39 -11.11 5.38 4.99
C GLU A 39 -11.19 5.18 3.47
N PRO A 40 -10.35 5.81 2.64
CA PRO A 40 -10.23 5.47 1.23
C PRO A 40 -9.86 4.01 0.96
N TYR A 41 -8.94 3.44 1.73
CA TYR A 41 -8.55 2.04 1.64
C TYR A 41 -9.75 1.10 1.83
N LYS A 42 -10.57 1.32 2.86
CA LYS A 42 -11.80 0.56 3.12
C LYS A 42 -12.78 0.68 1.95
N LYS A 43 -12.98 1.87 1.40
CA LYS A 43 -13.83 2.07 0.21
C LYS A 43 -13.31 1.27 -1.00
N GLY A 44 -12.00 1.18 -1.18
CA GLY A 44 -11.40 0.34 -2.21
C GLY A 44 -11.72 -1.13 -2.05
N MET A 45 -11.59 -1.66 -0.83
CA MET A 45 -11.97 -3.05 -0.53
C MET A 45 -13.46 -3.30 -0.75
N GLU A 46 -14.34 -2.40 -0.29
CA GLU A 46 -15.79 -2.50 -0.46
C GLU A 46 -16.20 -2.53 -1.94
N LEU A 47 -15.55 -1.71 -2.78
CA LEU A 47 -15.78 -1.73 -4.22
C LEU A 47 -15.38 -3.07 -4.85
N ALA A 48 -14.21 -3.58 -4.48
CA ALA A 48 -13.71 -4.85 -5.01
C ALA A 48 -14.59 -6.03 -4.57
N VAL A 49 -14.99 -6.09 -3.30
CA VAL A 49 -15.91 -7.12 -2.79
C VAL A 49 -17.24 -7.09 -3.52
N GLU A 50 -17.81 -5.91 -3.73
CA GLU A 50 -19.07 -5.75 -4.47
C GLU A 50 -18.93 -6.25 -5.90
N GLN A 51 -17.86 -5.88 -6.61
CA GLN A 51 -17.62 -6.32 -7.99
C GLN A 51 -17.45 -7.83 -8.10
N VAL A 52 -16.65 -8.45 -7.20
CA VAL A 52 -16.49 -9.90 -7.16
C VAL A 52 -17.83 -10.59 -6.88
N ASN A 53 -18.60 -10.07 -5.95
CA ASN A 53 -19.89 -10.62 -5.59
C ASN A 53 -20.95 -10.46 -6.69
N ALA A 54 -20.96 -9.32 -7.39
CA ALA A 54 -21.83 -9.08 -8.53
C ALA A 54 -21.51 -10.01 -9.71
N ALA A 55 -20.23 -10.36 -9.90
CA ALA A 55 -19.79 -11.31 -10.91
C ALA A 55 -20.07 -12.81 -10.54
N GLY A 56 -20.83 -13.09 -9.48
CA GLY A 56 -21.16 -14.44 -9.04
C GLY A 56 -20.33 -15.00 -7.89
N GLY A 57 -19.39 -14.20 -7.36
CA GLY A 57 -18.47 -14.61 -6.29
C GLY A 57 -17.32 -15.48 -6.78
N ILE A 58 -16.77 -16.29 -5.89
CA ILE A 58 -15.69 -17.24 -6.19
C ILE A 58 -16.24 -18.66 -6.06
N ALA A 59 -16.31 -19.38 -7.16
CA ALA A 59 -16.92 -20.70 -7.21
C ALA A 59 -18.33 -20.74 -6.57
N GLY A 60 -19.13 -19.68 -6.82
CA GLY A 60 -20.48 -19.52 -6.26
C GLY A 60 -20.53 -19.01 -4.81
N LYS A 61 -19.39 -18.83 -4.14
CA LYS A 61 -19.32 -18.30 -2.78
C LYS A 61 -19.15 -16.78 -2.81
N LYS A 62 -19.90 -16.04 -1.99
CA LYS A 62 -19.75 -14.59 -1.83
C LYS A 62 -18.59 -14.27 -0.90
N LEU A 63 -17.90 -13.14 -1.15
CA LEU A 63 -16.93 -12.58 -0.22
C LEU A 63 -17.63 -11.74 0.85
N GLN A 64 -17.21 -11.87 2.08
CA GLN A 64 -17.62 -11.03 3.22
C GLN A 64 -16.39 -10.42 3.87
N LEU A 65 -16.36 -9.09 3.99
CA LEU A 65 -15.30 -8.34 4.65
C LEU A 65 -15.66 -8.06 6.11
N ILE A 66 -14.75 -8.35 7.03
CA ILE A 66 -14.89 -8.09 8.48
C ILE A 66 -13.70 -7.27 8.93
N VAL A 67 -13.93 -6.02 9.31
CA VAL A 67 -12.89 -5.03 9.62
C VAL A 67 -12.71 -4.88 11.12
N ARG A 68 -11.44 -4.72 11.56
CA ARG A 68 -11.07 -4.41 12.95
C ARG A 68 -10.04 -3.28 13.00
N ASP A 69 -10.11 -2.48 14.04
CA ASP A 69 -9.12 -1.45 14.35
C ASP A 69 -8.05 -2.02 15.30
N ASP A 70 -6.79 -1.79 14.98
CA ASP A 70 -5.64 -2.25 15.78
C ASP A 70 -5.15 -1.24 16.81
N ASN A 71 -5.83 -0.09 16.93
CA ASN A 71 -5.44 1.02 17.79
C ASN A 71 -3.96 1.45 17.61
N ALA A 72 -3.38 1.21 16.44
CA ALA A 72 -1.98 1.47 16.10
C ALA A 72 -0.96 0.75 17.01
N THR A 73 -1.34 -0.39 17.59
CA THR A 73 -0.47 -1.17 18.47
C THR A 73 -0.36 -2.65 18.04
N PRO A 74 0.87 -3.23 18.11
CA PRO A 74 1.09 -4.63 17.79
C PRO A 74 0.23 -5.59 18.62
N GLY A 75 0.08 -5.31 19.92
CA GLY A 75 -0.68 -6.18 20.83
C GLY A 75 -2.17 -6.23 20.48
N ASP A 76 -2.77 -5.09 20.13
CA ASP A 76 -4.17 -5.02 19.72
C ASP A 76 -4.40 -5.69 18.37
N ALA A 77 -3.46 -5.54 17.43
CA ALA A 77 -3.53 -6.21 16.14
C ALA A 77 -3.53 -7.74 16.29
N VAL A 78 -2.62 -8.29 17.10
CA VAL A 78 -2.57 -9.74 17.35
C VAL A 78 -3.85 -10.23 18.05
N ARG A 79 -4.36 -9.46 19.03
CA ARG A 79 -5.64 -9.78 19.68
C ARG A 79 -6.81 -9.75 18.70
N ALA A 80 -6.87 -8.75 17.84
CA ALA A 80 -7.90 -8.65 16.79
C ALA A 80 -7.81 -9.82 15.80
N ALA A 81 -6.60 -10.25 15.41
CA ALA A 81 -6.42 -11.42 14.56
C ALA A 81 -6.94 -12.70 15.20
N GLU A 82 -6.61 -12.93 16.47
CA GLU A 82 -7.10 -14.08 17.22
C GLU A 82 -8.62 -14.07 17.35
N GLU A 83 -9.23 -12.91 17.61
CA GLU A 83 -10.69 -12.75 17.66
C GLU A 83 -11.34 -13.04 16.29
N LEU A 84 -10.80 -12.52 15.21
CA LEU A 84 -11.29 -12.76 13.86
C LEU A 84 -11.28 -14.25 13.51
N TYR A 85 -10.23 -15.00 13.86
CA TYR A 85 -10.19 -16.44 13.62
C TYR A 85 -11.07 -17.24 14.56
N THR A 86 -11.12 -16.89 15.84
CA THR A 86 -11.81 -17.71 16.84
C THR A 86 -13.31 -17.45 16.94
N ARG A 87 -13.73 -16.17 16.81
CA ARG A 87 -15.14 -15.76 16.93
C ARG A 87 -15.81 -15.60 15.58
N GLU A 88 -15.20 -14.84 14.68
CA GLU A 88 -15.80 -14.54 13.37
C GLU A 88 -15.58 -15.68 12.38
N LYS A 89 -14.63 -16.59 12.65
CA LYS A 89 -14.28 -17.72 11.76
C LYS A 89 -13.90 -17.24 10.36
N ILE A 90 -12.97 -16.28 10.28
CA ILE A 90 -12.44 -15.81 9.00
C ILE A 90 -11.63 -16.90 8.31
N ASP A 91 -11.60 -16.83 6.99
CA ASP A 91 -10.86 -17.73 6.11
C ASP A 91 -9.48 -17.16 5.74
N VAL A 92 -9.39 -15.84 5.52
CA VAL A 92 -8.19 -15.14 5.04
C VAL A 92 -7.98 -13.88 5.85
N LEU A 93 -6.71 -13.58 6.20
CA LEU A 93 -6.33 -12.35 6.89
C LEU A 93 -5.59 -11.40 5.94
N THR A 94 -5.93 -10.11 5.99
CA THR A 94 -5.21 -9.05 5.28
C THR A 94 -5.14 -7.78 6.13
N GLY A 95 -4.36 -6.80 5.66
CA GLY A 95 -4.32 -5.48 6.26
C GLY A 95 -2.95 -5.03 6.70
N SER A 96 -2.97 -4.26 7.73
CA SER A 96 -1.92 -3.50 8.38
C SER A 96 -1.40 -2.33 7.55
N PHE A 97 -1.29 -1.18 8.21
CA PHE A 97 -0.70 0.06 7.70
C PHE A 97 0.68 0.30 8.32
N LEU A 98 0.74 0.36 9.64
CA LEU A 98 1.96 0.68 10.35
C LEU A 98 2.94 -0.50 10.30
N SER A 99 4.19 -0.23 9.91
CA SER A 99 5.20 -1.27 9.69
C SER A 99 5.45 -2.16 10.91
N HIS A 100 5.54 -1.59 12.12
CA HIS A 100 5.74 -2.37 13.35
C HIS A 100 4.52 -3.23 13.71
N VAL A 101 3.31 -2.81 13.35
CA VAL A 101 2.09 -3.62 13.48
C VAL A 101 2.07 -4.74 12.46
N GLY A 102 2.46 -4.44 11.22
CA GLY A 102 2.59 -5.44 10.16
C GLY A 102 3.58 -6.56 10.50
N LEU A 103 4.70 -6.22 11.15
CA LEU A 103 5.67 -7.23 11.64
C LEU A 103 5.05 -8.16 12.68
N ALA A 104 4.26 -7.63 13.61
CA ALA A 104 3.57 -8.46 14.61
C ALA A 104 2.54 -9.40 13.97
N LEU A 105 1.79 -8.95 12.96
CA LEU A 105 0.88 -9.81 12.20
C LEU A 105 1.62 -10.84 11.34
N THR A 106 2.80 -10.49 10.81
CA THR A 106 3.70 -11.42 10.10
C THR A 106 4.17 -12.56 11.02
N ASP A 107 4.58 -12.22 12.24
CA ASP A 107 4.95 -13.21 13.25
C ASP A 107 3.75 -14.06 13.70
N TYR A 108 2.58 -13.43 13.94
CA TYR A 108 1.34 -14.14 14.23
C TYR A 108 0.98 -15.16 13.14
N ALA A 109 1.07 -14.75 11.87
CA ALA A 109 0.79 -15.61 10.72
C ALA A 109 1.71 -16.84 10.71
N LYS A 110 3.00 -16.64 11.00
CA LYS A 110 4.00 -17.72 11.14
C LYS A 110 3.67 -18.68 12.28
N GLN A 111 3.40 -18.14 13.47
CA GLN A 111 3.11 -18.95 14.67
C GLN A 111 1.83 -19.76 14.54
N LYS A 112 0.79 -19.17 13.94
CA LYS A 112 -0.53 -19.81 13.78
C LYS A 112 -0.68 -20.57 12.47
N LYS A 113 0.31 -20.52 11.59
CA LYS A 113 0.28 -21.14 10.26
C LYS A 113 -0.94 -20.66 9.47
N ARG A 114 -1.11 -19.33 9.34
CA ARG A 114 -2.24 -18.69 8.66
C ARG A 114 -1.76 -17.82 7.52
N PHE A 115 -2.42 -17.89 6.38
CA PHE A 115 -2.15 -16.98 5.28
C PHE A 115 -2.41 -15.53 5.70
N PHE A 116 -1.45 -14.65 5.44
CA PHE A 116 -1.56 -13.21 5.65
C PHE A 116 -1.09 -12.44 4.43
N LEU A 117 -1.98 -11.60 3.87
CA LEU A 117 -1.62 -10.63 2.86
C LEU A 117 -1.39 -9.28 3.54
N ALA A 118 -0.13 -8.93 3.81
CA ALA A 118 0.26 -7.61 4.27
C ALA A 118 0.04 -6.60 3.12
N SER A 119 -0.99 -5.78 3.23
CA SER A 119 -1.41 -4.93 2.12
C SER A 119 -0.60 -3.65 2.02
N GLU A 120 -0.28 -3.02 3.14
CA GLU A 120 0.27 -1.67 3.20
C GLU A 120 1.62 -1.53 3.93
N PRO A 121 1.99 -2.33 4.95
CA PRO A 121 3.18 -2.06 5.74
C PRO A 121 4.44 -2.09 4.87
N LEU A 122 5.24 -0.99 4.90
CA LEU A 122 6.28 -0.76 3.89
C LEU A 122 7.66 -1.27 4.27
N THR A 123 7.94 -1.58 5.56
CA THR A 123 9.27 -2.06 5.95
C THR A 123 9.70 -3.29 5.16
N ASP A 124 10.94 -3.32 4.76
CA ASP A 124 11.52 -4.43 4.00
C ASP A 124 11.52 -5.75 4.77
N LYS A 125 11.52 -5.69 6.11
CA LYS A 125 11.55 -6.87 6.98
C LYS A 125 10.36 -7.81 6.80
N ILE A 126 9.19 -7.29 6.39
CA ILE A 126 7.95 -8.10 6.21
C ILE A 126 8.20 -9.35 5.36
N VAL A 127 8.95 -9.22 4.28
CA VAL A 127 9.20 -10.33 3.35
C VAL A 127 10.66 -10.78 3.32
N TRP A 128 11.56 -10.04 4.02
CA TRP A 128 12.98 -10.41 4.11
C TRP A 128 13.35 -10.90 5.50
N ALA A 129 13.92 -10.07 6.37
CA ALA A 129 14.46 -10.51 7.66
C ALA A 129 13.45 -11.27 8.54
N ASP A 130 12.19 -10.83 8.58
CA ASP A 130 11.11 -11.48 9.31
C ASP A 130 10.15 -12.25 8.36
N GLY A 131 10.51 -12.29 7.07
CA GLY A 131 9.74 -12.99 6.05
C GLY A 131 9.58 -14.47 6.35
N ASN A 132 8.42 -15.02 6.03
CA ASN A 132 8.09 -16.41 6.28
C ASN A 132 7.16 -16.98 5.19
N HIS A 133 6.93 -18.28 5.26
CA HIS A 133 6.09 -19.02 4.33
C HIS A 133 4.65 -18.49 4.18
N TYR A 134 4.10 -17.91 5.26
CA TYR A 134 2.67 -17.58 5.39
C TYR A 134 2.34 -16.14 4.99
N THR A 135 3.35 -15.26 4.87
CA THR A 135 3.14 -13.82 4.64
C THR A 135 3.52 -13.42 3.22
N TYR A 136 2.60 -12.75 2.55
CA TYR A 136 2.79 -12.07 1.27
C TYR A 136 2.62 -10.56 1.46
N ARG A 137 3.31 -9.73 0.64
CA ARG A 137 3.14 -8.28 0.68
C ARG A 137 2.69 -7.74 -0.67
N LEU A 138 1.66 -6.87 -0.64
CA LEU A 138 1.10 -6.25 -1.83
C LEU A 138 1.88 -5.00 -2.25
N ARG A 139 1.94 -3.96 -1.41
CA ARG A 139 2.53 -2.67 -1.78
C ARG A 139 4.06 -2.77 -1.93
N GLY A 140 4.62 -1.96 -2.86
CA GLY A 140 6.07 -1.85 -3.02
C GLY A 140 6.75 -1.39 -1.73
N SER A 141 7.84 -2.07 -1.36
CA SER A 141 8.56 -1.87 -0.10
C SER A 141 9.26 -0.51 0.01
N THR A 142 9.78 -0.20 1.21
CA THR A 142 10.70 0.93 1.39
C THR A 142 11.89 0.83 0.47
N TYR A 143 12.47 -0.36 0.28
CA TYR A 143 13.56 -0.58 -0.68
C TYR A 143 13.13 -0.23 -2.10
N MET A 144 12.04 -0.79 -2.60
CA MET A 144 11.56 -0.58 -3.96
C MET A 144 11.30 0.91 -4.24
N GLN A 145 10.49 1.56 -3.39
CA GLN A 145 10.13 2.97 -3.58
C GLN A 145 11.35 3.91 -3.42
N THR A 146 12.25 3.61 -2.49
CA THR A 146 13.48 4.38 -2.32
C THR A 146 14.43 4.18 -3.50
N ALA A 147 14.58 2.96 -4.03
CA ALA A 147 15.39 2.68 -5.21
C ALA A 147 14.89 3.46 -6.45
N MET A 148 13.57 3.55 -6.63
CA MET A 148 12.94 4.39 -7.66
C MET A 148 13.33 5.86 -7.50
N LEU A 149 13.28 6.41 -6.28
CA LEU A 149 13.62 7.81 -6.01
C LEU A 149 15.13 8.07 -6.08
N VAL A 150 15.98 7.10 -5.75
CA VAL A 150 17.44 7.23 -5.85
C VAL A 150 17.88 7.51 -7.28
N GLU A 151 17.24 6.89 -8.28
CA GLU A 151 17.53 7.20 -9.68
C GLU A 151 17.31 8.67 -10.01
N GLU A 152 16.25 9.26 -9.49
CA GLU A 152 15.94 10.68 -9.67
C GLU A 152 16.87 11.57 -8.80
N ALA A 153 17.17 11.15 -7.58
CA ALA A 153 18.08 11.88 -6.69
C ALA A 153 19.50 12.02 -7.27
N LEU A 154 20.00 10.97 -7.92
CA LEU A 154 21.32 10.99 -8.57
C LEU A 154 21.40 11.98 -9.74
N LYS A 155 20.30 12.18 -10.48
CA LYS A 155 20.22 13.17 -11.57
C LYS A 155 20.40 14.61 -11.06
N LEU A 156 20.08 14.87 -9.79
CA LEU A 156 20.24 16.18 -9.15
C LEU A 156 21.71 16.55 -8.89
N LYS A 157 22.63 15.58 -8.87
CA LYS A 157 24.07 15.75 -8.62
C LYS A 157 24.40 16.52 -7.34
N LYS A 158 23.55 16.39 -6.30
CA LYS A 158 23.75 17.03 -5.00
C LYS A 158 24.62 16.17 -4.10
N LYS A 159 25.47 16.80 -3.29
CA LYS A 159 26.42 16.10 -2.41
C LYS A 159 26.01 16.13 -0.94
N ARG A 160 25.48 17.23 -0.47
CA ARG A 160 25.13 17.44 0.93
C ARG A 160 23.63 17.22 1.14
N TRP A 161 23.28 16.11 1.76
CA TRP A 161 21.90 15.69 2.00
C TRP A 161 21.54 15.77 3.47
N ALA A 162 20.42 16.39 3.78
CA ALA A 162 19.74 16.22 5.06
C ALA A 162 18.59 15.21 4.93
N ILE A 163 18.23 14.59 6.03
CA ILE A 163 17.18 13.57 6.06
C ILE A 163 16.19 13.89 7.18
N VAL A 164 14.88 13.75 6.88
CA VAL A 164 13.83 13.86 7.88
C VAL A 164 12.86 12.69 7.75
N TYR A 165 12.58 12.00 8.85
CA TYR A 165 11.76 10.79 8.84
C TYR A 165 11.05 10.53 10.17
N PRO A 166 9.91 9.86 10.18
CA PRO A 166 9.26 9.48 11.43
C PRO A 166 10.05 8.36 12.11
N ASN A 167 10.35 8.54 13.41
CA ASN A 167 11.17 7.61 14.18
C ASN A 167 10.41 6.33 14.54
N TYR A 168 10.19 5.48 13.56
CA TYR A 168 9.70 4.11 13.72
C TYR A 168 10.14 3.26 12.52
N GLU A 169 9.79 1.98 12.51
CA GLU A 169 10.30 0.97 11.58
C GLU A 169 10.27 1.39 10.09
N TYR A 170 9.18 1.99 9.60
CA TYR A 170 9.10 2.48 8.22
C TYR A 170 10.16 3.54 7.90
N GLY A 171 10.27 4.56 8.76
CA GLY A 171 11.22 5.64 8.55
C GLY A 171 12.66 5.15 8.58
N GLN A 172 12.97 4.29 9.54
CA GLN A 172 14.29 3.67 9.69
C GLN A 172 14.67 2.82 8.49
N SER A 173 13.74 1.98 8.00
CA SER A 173 13.92 1.13 6.81
C SER A 173 14.20 1.99 5.55
N ALA A 174 13.40 3.02 5.31
CA ALA A 174 13.56 3.90 4.16
C ALA A 174 14.91 4.65 4.17
N VAL A 175 15.29 5.18 5.33
CA VAL A 175 16.56 5.93 5.48
C VAL A 175 17.77 5.02 5.32
N ALA A 176 17.75 3.84 5.91
CA ALA A 176 18.83 2.85 5.75
C ALA A 176 19.05 2.51 4.27
N THR A 177 17.96 2.25 3.54
CA THR A 177 18.00 1.97 2.11
C THR A 177 18.52 3.17 1.31
N PHE A 178 18.00 4.38 1.56
CA PHE A 178 18.45 5.59 0.86
C PHE A 178 19.95 5.81 1.01
N LYS A 179 20.45 5.74 2.24
CA LYS A 179 21.88 5.90 2.52
C LYS A 179 22.74 4.85 1.80
N THR A 180 22.31 3.60 1.87
CA THR A 180 23.03 2.48 1.24
C THR A 180 23.10 2.65 -0.28
N LEU A 181 21.97 2.89 -0.93
CA LEU A 181 21.89 3.00 -2.39
C LEU A 181 22.59 4.27 -2.90
N MET A 182 22.44 5.41 -2.21
CA MET A 182 23.11 6.65 -2.59
C MET A 182 24.62 6.53 -2.44
N LYS A 183 25.12 5.99 -1.32
CA LYS A 183 26.57 5.78 -1.11
C LYS A 183 27.19 4.82 -2.13
N ALA A 184 26.47 3.78 -2.51
CA ALA A 184 26.96 2.83 -3.51
C ALA A 184 27.13 3.45 -4.89
N LYS A 185 26.27 4.41 -5.26
CA LYS A 185 26.26 5.06 -6.60
C LYS A 185 26.96 6.41 -6.63
N GLN A 186 27.04 7.11 -5.50
CA GLN A 186 27.71 8.41 -5.32
C GLN A 186 28.51 8.40 -4.02
N PRO A 187 29.76 7.83 -4.00
CA PRO A 187 30.53 7.63 -2.78
C PRO A 187 30.90 8.93 -2.03
N ASP A 188 30.97 10.05 -2.73
CA ASP A 188 31.32 11.38 -2.19
C ASP A 188 30.12 12.12 -1.57
N ILE A 189 28.96 11.47 -1.44
CA ILE A 189 27.79 12.05 -0.78
C ILE A 189 28.01 12.19 0.74
N GLU A 190 27.52 13.28 1.30
CA GLU A 190 27.51 13.53 2.75
C GLU A 190 26.10 13.61 3.28
N PHE A 191 25.82 12.92 4.36
CA PHE A 191 24.58 13.07 5.13
C PHE A 191 24.84 14.03 6.30
N VAL A 192 24.48 15.31 6.10
CA VAL A 192 24.88 16.42 6.97
C VAL A 192 23.96 16.66 8.16
N ALA A 193 22.73 16.16 8.11
CA ALA A 193 21.79 16.21 9.22
C ALA A 193 20.73 15.11 9.12
N GLU A 194 20.27 14.63 10.25
CA GLU A 194 19.14 13.72 10.37
C GLU A 194 18.20 14.20 11.47
N GLN A 195 16.91 14.27 11.16
CA GLN A 195 15.87 14.60 12.11
C GLN A 195 14.83 13.48 12.12
N ALA A 196 14.63 12.89 13.28
CA ALA A 196 13.75 11.73 13.46
C ALA A 196 12.70 12.00 14.55
N PRO A 197 11.70 12.86 14.28
CA PRO A 197 10.63 13.09 15.25
C PRO A 197 9.81 11.82 15.48
N ALA A 198 9.27 11.66 16.68
CA ALA A 198 8.32 10.59 16.96
C ALA A 198 7.09 10.75 16.06
N LEU A 199 6.55 9.62 15.57
CA LEU A 199 5.40 9.58 14.65
C LEU A 199 4.21 10.38 15.19
N GLY A 200 3.71 11.32 14.40
CA GLY A 200 2.58 12.19 14.75
C GLY A 200 2.91 13.34 15.71
N LYS A 201 4.18 13.50 16.11
CA LYS A 201 4.61 14.43 17.16
C LYS A 201 5.74 15.36 16.72
N ILE A 202 5.84 15.70 15.45
CA ILE A 202 6.89 16.61 14.98
C ILE A 202 6.78 17.98 15.65
N ASP A 203 7.90 18.47 16.21
CA ASP A 203 8.16 19.89 16.43
C ASP A 203 8.79 20.44 15.15
N ALA A 204 7.95 20.96 14.26
CA ALA A 204 8.38 21.40 12.95
C ALA A 204 9.36 22.58 13.04
N GLY A 205 9.23 23.45 14.02
CA GLY A 205 10.15 24.58 14.24
C GLY A 205 11.57 24.12 14.47
N SER A 206 11.77 23.25 15.45
CA SER A 206 13.10 22.70 15.79
C SER A 206 13.68 21.87 14.65
N VAL A 207 12.87 21.04 14.00
CA VAL A 207 13.30 20.19 12.87
C VAL A 207 13.75 21.05 11.68
N VAL A 208 12.95 22.03 11.28
CA VAL A 208 13.26 22.93 10.17
C VAL A 208 14.54 23.74 10.45
N GLN A 209 14.69 24.25 11.68
CA GLN A 209 15.89 24.98 12.09
C GLN A 209 17.15 24.11 11.98
N ALA A 210 17.11 22.90 12.57
CA ALA A 210 18.26 21.99 12.54
C ALA A 210 18.67 21.59 11.12
N LEU A 211 17.70 21.37 10.21
CA LEU A 211 17.99 21.09 8.82
C LEU A 211 18.58 22.32 8.10
N ALA A 212 18.08 23.53 8.38
CA ALA A 212 18.57 24.77 7.78
C ALA A 212 20.03 25.06 8.20
N ASP A 213 20.36 24.87 9.48
CA ASP A 213 21.68 25.12 10.06
C ASP A 213 22.75 24.20 9.47
N ALA A 214 22.37 22.98 9.07
CA ALA A 214 23.26 22.03 8.40
C ALA A 214 23.59 22.41 6.95
N LYS A 215 22.91 23.41 6.38
CA LYS A 215 23.10 23.91 5.01
C LYS A 215 23.18 22.81 3.96
N PRO A 216 22.17 21.94 3.84
CA PRO A 216 22.13 20.89 2.83
C PRO A 216 21.88 21.47 1.43
N ASP A 217 22.32 20.75 0.40
CA ASP A 217 21.95 21.02 -0.99
C ASP A 217 20.60 20.38 -1.34
N ALA A 218 20.28 19.27 -0.68
CA ALA A 218 19.05 18.50 -0.87
C ALA A 218 18.56 17.87 0.43
N ILE A 219 17.27 17.57 0.45
CA ILE A 219 16.58 16.95 1.60
C ILE A 219 15.88 15.67 1.14
N PHE A 220 16.11 14.56 1.83
CA PHE A 220 15.31 13.36 1.70
C PHE A 220 14.21 13.36 2.77
N ASN A 221 12.95 13.44 2.33
CA ASN A 221 11.78 13.49 3.20
C ASN A 221 11.04 12.16 3.20
N VAL A 222 10.82 11.62 4.39
CA VAL A 222 10.07 10.38 4.63
C VAL A 222 8.81 10.63 5.49
N LEU A 223 8.58 11.88 5.88
CA LEU A 223 7.38 12.25 6.65
C LEU A 223 6.12 12.10 5.79
N PHE A 224 5.01 11.77 6.44
CA PHE A 224 3.69 11.64 5.82
C PHE A 224 2.59 12.19 6.74
N ALA A 225 1.36 12.23 6.26
CA ALA A 225 0.18 12.68 7.01
C ALA A 225 0.39 14.04 7.71
N THR A 226 0.00 14.15 8.97
CA THR A 226 0.03 15.39 9.74
C THR A 226 1.43 15.97 9.90
N ASP A 227 2.44 15.10 10.10
CA ASP A 227 3.83 15.54 10.27
C ASP A 227 4.39 16.15 8.98
N LEU A 228 4.08 15.57 7.81
CA LEU A 228 4.42 16.17 6.53
C LEU A 228 3.79 17.57 6.38
N GLY A 229 2.50 17.70 6.71
CA GLY A 229 1.80 18.97 6.62
C GLY A 229 2.44 20.07 7.48
N LYS A 230 2.81 19.74 8.72
CA LYS A 230 3.50 20.68 9.62
C LYS A 230 4.89 21.04 9.10
N PHE A 231 5.64 20.06 8.62
CA PHE A 231 6.98 20.25 8.06
C PHE A 231 6.97 21.16 6.82
N VAL A 232 6.04 20.94 5.89
CA VAL A 232 5.90 21.74 4.67
C VAL A 232 5.56 23.19 5.02
N ARG A 233 4.57 23.43 5.90
CA ARG A 233 4.16 24.79 6.30
C ARG A 233 5.29 25.56 6.99
N GLU A 234 5.93 24.94 7.95
CA GLU A 234 7.04 25.57 8.68
C GLU A 234 8.25 25.80 7.76
N GLY A 235 8.59 24.81 6.92
CA GLY A 235 9.67 24.92 5.96
C GLY A 235 9.42 26.02 4.91
N ASN A 236 8.18 26.18 4.44
CA ASN A 236 7.79 27.29 3.56
C ASN A 236 7.95 28.64 4.27
N THR A 237 7.44 28.74 5.49
CA THR A 237 7.50 29.98 6.31
C THR A 237 8.93 30.44 6.55
N ARG A 238 9.84 29.51 6.87
CA ARG A 238 11.26 29.82 7.12
C ARG A 238 12.15 29.76 5.88
N GLY A 239 11.58 29.46 4.70
CA GLY A 239 12.33 29.39 3.47
C GLY A 239 13.31 28.22 3.38
N LEU A 240 13.09 27.15 4.14
CA LEU A 240 13.97 25.96 4.14
C LEU A 240 14.20 25.40 2.72
N PHE A 241 13.17 25.40 1.89
CA PHE A 241 13.20 24.75 0.58
C PHE A 241 13.77 25.67 -0.53
N LYS A 242 13.99 26.95 -0.25
CA LYS A 242 14.56 27.88 -1.25
C LYS A 242 15.98 27.47 -1.63
N GLY A 243 16.19 27.20 -2.93
CA GLY A 243 17.50 26.80 -3.46
C GLY A 243 17.93 25.38 -3.09
N ARG A 244 17.05 24.59 -2.50
CA ARG A 244 17.30 23.19 -2.14
C ARG A 244 16.38 22.26 -2.90
N GLU A 245 16.92 21.12 -3.32
CA GLU A 245 16.12 20.04 -3.88
C GLU A 245 15.48 19.22 -2.76
N VAL A 246 14.28 18.69 -3.02
CA VAL A 246 13.63 17.78 -2.08
C VAL A 246 13.20 16.52 -2.83
N VAL A 247 13.56 15.38 -2.28
CA VAL A 247 13.12 14.06 -2.73
C VAL A 247 12.32 13.43 -1.61
N GLY A 248 11.11 12.94 -1.89
CA GLY A 248 10.24 12.47 -0.81
C GLY A 248 9.40 11.25 -1.15
N LEU A 249 9.30 10.35 -0.19
CA LEU A 249 8.35 9.24 -0.23
C LEU A 249 6.94 9.74 0.11
N LEU A 250 5.92 9.17 -0.53
CA LEU A 250 4.49 9.30 -0.23
C LEU A 250 3.92 10.73 -0.36
N THR A 251 4.76 11.74 -0.64
CA THR A 251 4.38 13.15 -0.55
C THR A 251 3.23 13.54 -1.49
N ALA A 252 3.19 12.97 -2.71
CA ALA A 252 2.11 13.27 -3.67
C ALA A 252 1.00 12.21 -3.69
N GLU A 253 0.82 11.49 -2.61
CA GLU A 253 -0.41 10.75 -2.38
C GLU A 253 -1.53 11.74 -2.04
N PRO A 254 -2.69 11.70 -2.71
CA PRO A 254 -3.75 12.69 -2.49
C PRO A 254 -4.16 12.86 -1.03
N GLU A 255 -4.10 11.80 -0.24
CA GLU A 255 -4.36 11.79 1.20
C GLU A 255 -3.52 12.81 1.97
N TYR A 256 -2.31 13.07 1.50
CA TYR A 256 -1.31 13.90 2.17
C TYR A 256 -1.09 15.23 1.47
N LEU A 257 -1.20 15.26 0.14
CA LEU A 257 -0.97 16.47 -0.64
C LEU A 257 -2.22 17.38 -0.69
N ASP A 258 -3.41 16.83 -0.83
CA ASP A 258 -4.66 17.61 -0.93
C ASP A 258 -4.92 18.53 0.28
N PRO A 259 -4.67 18.10 1.54
CA PRO A 259 -4.88 18.97 2.70
C PRO A 259 -3.99 20.22 2.73
N LEU A 260 -2.90 20.24 1.98
CA LEU A 260 -1.99 21.38 1.88
C LEU A 260 -2.53 22.49 0.98
N LYS A 261 -3.45 22.20 0.05
CA LYS A 261 -4.05 23.19 -0.87
C LYS A 261 -2.95 24.06 -1.49
N LYS A 262 -3.02 25.40 -1.34
CA LYS A 262 -2.04 26.37 -1.85
C LYS A 262 -0.67 26.27 -1.18
N GLU A 263 -0.56 25.61 -0.05
CA GLU A 263 0.71 25.38 0.65
C GLU A 263 1.46 24.14 0.15
N ALA A 264 0.87 23.40 -0.79
CA ALA A 264 1.52 22.22 -1.37
C ALA A 264 2.91 22.58 -1.92
N PRO A 265 3.92 21.76 -1.64
CA PRO A 265 5.26 22.01 -2.15
C PRO A 265 5.27 21.97 -3.67
N VAL A 266 6.15 22.77 -4.30
CA VAL A 266 6.31 22.81 -5.75
C VAL A 266 7.74 22.40 -6.11
N GLY A 267 7.87 21.53 -7.12
CA GLY A 267 9.15 21.10 -7.65
C GLY A 267 9.82 19.94 -6.92
N TRP A 268 9.22 19.40 -5.84
CA TRP A 268 9.78 18.23 -5.17
C TRP A 268 9.66 16.99 -6.05
N THR A 269 10.68 16.14 -6.03
CA THR A 269 10.63 14.83 -6.70
C THR A 269 10.09 13.80 -5.73
N VAL A 270 8.93 13.20 -6.03
CA VAL A 270 8.21 12.42 -5.04
C VAL A 270 7.49 11.21 -5.65
N THR A 271 7.15 10.24 -4.79
CA THR A 271 6.14 9.24 -5.13
C THR A 271 4.75 9.77 -4.86
N GLY A 272 3.75 9.34 -5.67
CA GLY A 272 2.37 9.79 -5.52
C GLY A 272 1.37 9.05 -6.39
N TYR A 273 0.16 9.63 -6.52
CA TYR A 273 -0.92 9.05 -7.30
C TYR A 273 -1.68 10.13 -8.11
N PRO A 274 -1.32 10.36 -9.37
CA PRO A 274 -1.96 11.35 -10.24
C PRO A 274 -3.27 10.83 -10.86
N TRP A 275 -4.25 10.48 -10.03
CA TRP A 275 -5.51 9.84 -10.43
C TRP A 275 -6.27 10.60 -11.53
N TYR A 276 -6.12 11.92 -11.57
CA TYR A 276 -6.79 12.85 -12.50
C TYR A 276 -6.23 12.83 -13.93
N SER A 277 -5.08 12.18 -14.16
CA SER A 277 -4.39 12.21 -15.46
C SER A 277 -3.87 10.84 -15.94
N ILE A 278 -4.08 9.76 -15.18
CA ILE A 278 -3.79 8.40 -15.64
C ILE A 278 -4.85 8.02 -16.67
N ASN A 279 -4.42 7.70 -17.88
CA ASN A 279 -5.30 7.44 -19.03
C ASN A 279 -5.30 6.00 -19.53
N THR A 280 -4.82 5.05 -18.70
CA THR A 280 -4.90 3.62 -19.05
C THR A 280 -6.34 3.12 -18.96
N PRO A 281 -6.75 2.17 -19.80
CA PRO A 281 -8.11 1.61 -19.77
C PRO A 281 -8.49 1.03 -18.39
N GLU A 282 -7.54 0.36 -17.73
CA GLU A 282 -7.73 -0.27 -16.43
C GLU A 282 -8.03 0.76 -15.35
N HIS A 283 -7.22 1.84 -15.31
CA HIS A 283 -7.44 2.93 -14.36
C HIS A 283 -8.73 3.70 -14.66
N ALA A 284 -9.03 3.97 -15.92
CA ALA A 284 -10.25 4.67 -16.31
C ALA A 284 -11.52 3.89 -15.91
N ALA A 285 -11.52 2.56 -16.09
CA ALA A 285 -12.61 1.70 -15.67
C ALA A 285 -12.79 1.71 -14.15
N PHE A 286 -11.69 1.60 -13.39
CA PHE A 286 -11.68 1.70 -11.94
C PHE A 286 -12.19 3.06 -11.45
N LEU A 287 -11.67 4.16 -12.00
CA LEU A 287 -12.06 5.53 -11.64
C LEU A 287 -13.56 5.75 -11.83
N LYS A 288 -14.09 5.32 -12.99
CA LYS A 288 -15.53 5.40 -13.30
C LYS A 288 -16.38 4.63 -12.28
N ALA A 289 -15.98 3.40 -11.96
CA ALA A 289 -16.70 2.57 -10.98
C ALA A 289 -16.67 3.20 -9.58
N TYR A 290 -15.51 3.68 -9.14
CA TYR A 290 -15.34 4.33 -7.85
C TYR A 290 -16.20 5.59 -7.73
N GLN A 291 -16.13 6.48 -8.73
CA GLN A 291 -16.91 7.71 -8.75
C GLN A 291 -18.42 7.45 -8.82
N ALA A 292 -18.85 6.44 -9.56
CA ALA A 292 -20.26 6.07 -9.62
C ALA A 292 -20.81 5.66 -8.25
N LYS A 293 -20.01 4.91 -7.46
CA LYS A 293 -20.41 4.43 -6.13
C LYS A 293 -20.31 5.49 -5.04
N PHE A 294 -19.16 6.15 -4.93
CA PHE A 294 -18.84 6.98 -3.77
C PHE A 294 -19.00 8.48 -3.99
N LYS A 295 -19.24 8.93 -5.25
CA LYS A 295 -19.35 10.36 -5.63
C LYS A 295 -18.12 11.17 -5.19
N ASP A 296 -16.95 10.54 -5.17
CA ASP A 296 -15.66 11.06 -4.74
C ASP A 296 -14.59 10.57 -5.71
N TYR A 297 -13.36 11.08 -5.59
CA TYR A 297 -12.20 10.58 -6.34
C TYR A 297 -11.38 9.62 -5.48
N PRO A 298 -10.73 8.61 -6.12
CA PRO A 298 -9.92 7.64 -5.39
C PRO A 298 -8.63 8.29 -4.89
N ARG A 299 -8.12 7.79 -3.77
CA ARG A 299 -6.81 8.09 -3.23
C ARG A 299 -5.94 6.85 -3.32
N LEU A 300 -4.66 6.93 -2.95
CA LEU A 300 -3.79 5.75 -3.07
C LEU A 300 -4.26 4.60 -2.16
N GLY A 301 -4.74 4.93 -0.97
CA GLY A 301 -5.37 3.93 -0.09
C GLY A 301 -6.47 3.14 -0.80
N THR A 302 -7.28 3.81 -1.63
CA THR A 302 -8.32 3.14 -2.43
C THR A 302 -7.75 2.07 -3.36
N ILE A 303 -6.64 2.39 -4.05
CA ILE A 303 -5.95 1.45 -4.94
C ILE A 303 -5.41 0.26 -4.16
N VAL A 304 -4.79 0.51 -3.02
CA VAL A 304 -4.21 -0.58 -2.20
C VAL A 304 -5.29 -1.50 -1.64
N GLY A 305 -6.37 -0.94 -1.09
CA GLY A 305 -7.50 -1.73 -0.59
C GLY A 305 -8.20 -2.54 -1.69
N TYR A 306 -8.41 -1.92 -2.86
CA TYR A 306 -8.97 -2.59 -4.03
C TYR A 306 -8.08 -3.76 -4.47
N ASN A 307 -6.78 -3.53 -4.61
CA ASN A 307 -5.80 -4.53 -5.04
C ASN A 307 -5.65 -5.67 -4.03
N ALA A 308 -5.78 -5.40 -2.73
CA ALA A 308 -5.74 -6.44 -1.69
C ALA A 308 -6.85 -7.47 -1.90
N ILE A 309 -8.08 -7.01 -2.10
CA ILE A 309 -9.22 -7.90 -2.35
C ILE A 309 -9.09 -8.59 -3.72
N GLN A 310 -8.65 -7.89 -4.78
CA GLN A 310 -8.45 -8.51 -6.09
C GLN A 310 -7.37 -9.60 -6.05
N SER A 311 -6.29 -9.39 -5.28
CA SER A 311 -5.24 -10.39 -5.07
C SER A 311 -5.77 -11.64 -4.36
N ILE A 312 -6.51 -11.45 -3.25
CA ILE A 312 -7.14 -12.55 -2.53
C ILE A 312 -8.12 -13.29 -3.44
N ALA A 313 -8.95 -12.56 -4.18
CA ALA A 313 -9.91 -13.15 -5.13
C ALA A 313 -9.21 -13.95 -6.24
N ALA A 314 -8.08 -13.45 -6.76
CA ALA A 314 -7.29 -14.16 -7.77
C ALA A 314 -6.70 -15.46 -7.22
N GLY A 315 -6.14 -15.43 -6.02
CA GLY A 315 -5.68 -16.64 -5.32
C GLY A 315 -6.79 -17.65 -5.09
N LEU A 316 -7.93 -17.18 -4.58
CA LEU A 316 -9.11 -18.02 -4.36
C LEU A 316 -9.70 -18.60 -5.65
N ARG A 317 -9.62 -17.90 -6.78
CA ARG A 317 -10.02 -18.48 -8.08
C ARG A 317 -9.12 -19.63 -8.48
N LYS A 318 -7.80 -19.54 -8.28
CA LYS A 318 -6.86 -20.64 -8.52
C LYS A 318 -7.15 -21.86 -7.63
N THR A 319 -7.57 -21.64 -6.38
CA THR A 319 -7.96 -22.73 -5.47
C THR A 319 -9.41 -23.19 -5.64
N LYS A 320 -10.15 -22.66 -6.62
CA LYS A 320 -11.58 -22.94 -6.84
C LYS A 320 -12.45 -22.65 -5.60
N GLY A 321 -12.13 -21.56 -4.89
CA GLY A 321 -12.85 -21.12 -3.69
C GLY A 321 -12.53 -21.91 -2.43
N ASP A 322 -11.44 -22.67 -2.40
CA ASP A 322 -10.92 -23.31 -1.22
C ASP A 322 -9.96 -22.36 -0.50
N PRO A 323 -10.27 -21.90 0.72
CA PRO A 323 -9.46 -20.95 1.47
C PRO A 323 -8.36 -21.64 2.31
N ASP A 324 -8.09 -22.91 2.09
CA ASP A 324 -7.02 -23.61 2.80
C ASP A 324 -5.70 -22.84 2.69
N THR A 325 -5.00 -22.68 3.80
CA THR A 325 -3.80 -21.86 3.90
C THR A 325 -2.71 -22.30 2.93
N GLU A 326 -2.40 -23.60 2.86
CA GLU A 326 -1.30 -24.08 2.02
C GLU A 326 -1.66 -24.00 0.53
N LYS A 327 -2.94 -24.21 0.19
CA LYS A 327 -3.42 -24.02 -1.18
C LYS A 327 -3.34 -22.56 -1.62
N LEU A 328 -3.70 -21.63 -0.73
CA LEU A 328 -3.54 -20.19 -1.01
C LEU A 328 -2.08 -19.79 -1.19
N ILE A 329 -1.19 -20.27 -0.33
CA ILE A 329 0.25 -20.03 -0.46
C ILE A 329 0.76 -20.55 -1.80
N ALA A 330 0.39 -21.77 -2.18
CA ALA A 330 0.77 -22.34 -3.46
C ALA A 330 0.19 -21.52 -4.64
N ALA A 331 -1.04 -21.04 -4.51
CA ALA A 331 -1.70 -20.23 -5.53
C ALA A 331 -1.04 -18.85 -5.70
N PHE A 332 -0.52 -18.26 -4.61
CA PHE A 332 0.14 -16.95 -4.63
C PHE A 332 1.56 -16.97 -5.21
N LYS A 333 2.24 -18.11 -5.24
CA LYS A 333 3.56 -18.22 -5.88
C LYS A 333 3.45 -17.93 -7.38
N GLY A 334 4.02 -16.80 -7.81
CA GLY A 334 3.93 -16.34 -9.20
C GLY A 334 2.51 -15.92 -9.63
N LEU A 335 1.66 -15.55 -8.69
CA LEU A 335 0.30 -15.07 -8.98
C LEU A 335 0.33 -13.74 -9.71
N GLU A 336 -0.26 -13.70 -10.90
CA GLU A 336 -0.51 -12.46 -11.61
C GLU A 336 -1.91 -11.93 -11.29
N VAL A 337 -1.99 -10.63 -11.06
CA VAL A 337 -3.23 -9.93 -10.69
C VAL A 337 -3.37 -8.67 -11.53
N ALA A 338 -4.50 -8.52 -12.22
CA ALA A 338 -4.85 -7.29 -12.90
C ALA A 338 -5.22 -6.21 -11.88
N THR A 339 -4.61 -5.03 -12.00
CA THR A 339 -4.85 -3.88 -11.11
C THR A 339 -5.08 -2.60 -11.90
N PRO A 340 -5.63 -1.55 -11.28
CA PRO A 340 -5.77 -0.23 -11.93
C PRO A 340 -4.44 0.40 -12.39
N PHE A 341 -3.30 -0.06 -11.86
CA PHE A 341 -1.96 0.39 -12.27
C PHE A 341 -1.30 -0.55 -13.31
N GLY A 342 -2.03 -1.51 -13.82
CA GLY A 342 -1.54 -2.59 -14.66
C GLY A 342 -1.35 -3.90 -13.89
N PRO A 343 -0.87 -4.96 -14.56
CA PRO A 343 -0.69 -6.27 -13.92
C PRO A 343 0.46 -6.23 -12.90
N ILE A 344 0.26 -6.94 -11.80
CA ILE A 344 1.30 -7.20 -10.81
C ILE A 344 1.50 -8.70 -10.64
N THR A 345 2.69 -9.10 -10.20
CA THR A 345 3.04 -10.50 -9.93
C THR A 345 3.59 -10.64 -8.52
N TYR A 346 3.15 -11.64 -7.78
CA TYR A 346 3.75 -12.00 -6.49
C TYR A 346 4.96 -12.89 -6.73
N ARG A 347 6.14 -12.42 -6.39
CA ARG A 347 7.40 -13.10 -6.62
C ARG A 347 7.51 -14.36 -5.74
N ALA A 348 7.92 -15.49 -6.33
CA ALA A 348 8.02 -16.76 -5.62
C ALA A 348 9.17 -16.79 -4.58
N GLN A 349 10.22 -15.99 -4.81
CA GLN A 349 11.44 -15.98 -3.98
C GLN A 349 11.22 -15.34 -2.61
N ASP A 350 10.40 -14.29 -2.52
CA ASP A 350 10.21 -13.53 -1.29
C ASP A 350 8.77 -13.10 -1.01
N ASN A 351 7.80 -13.57 -1.78
CA ASN A 351 6.39 -13.24 -1.60
C ASN A 351 6.05 -11.75 -1.77
N GLN A 352 6.93 -10.95 -2.38
CA GLN A 352 6.71 -9.54 -2.68
C GLN A 352 6.00 -9.38 -4.01
N SER A 353 4.97 -8.54 -4.08
CA SER A 353 4.37 -8.15 -5.36
C SER A 353 5.26 -7.16 -6.12
N THR A 354 5.05 -7.08 -7.43
CA THR A 354 5.70 -6.11 -8.31
C THR A 354 4.96 -4.78 -8.40
N MET A 355 4.07 -4.47 -7.45
CA MET A 355 3.37 -3.19 -7.46
C MET A 355 4.36 -2.03 -7.40
N GLY A 356 4.32 -1.16 -8.41
CA GLY A 356 5.16 0.03 -8.52
C GLY A 356 4.53 1.28 -7.92
N ALA A 357 5.12 2.42 -8.25
CA ALA A 357 4.64 3.73 -7.85
C ALA A 357 4.76 4.75 -9.00
N TYR A 358 3.94 5.79 -8.97
CA TYR A 358 4.14 6.94 -9.84
C TYR A 358 5.17 7.88 -9.21
N ILE A 359 6.12 8.34 -10.02
CA ILE A 359 7.17 9.28 -9.63
C ILE A 359 7.07 10.49 -10.52
N GLY A 360 7.17 11.68 -9.94
CA GLY A 360 7.09 12.94 -10.67
C GLY A 360 7.47 14.13 -9.81
N LYS A 361 7.09 15.31 -10.27
CA LYS A 361 7.30 16.58 -9.59
C LYS A 361 5.99 17.07 -8.97
N THR A 362 6.05 17.60 -7.75
CA THR A 362 4.91 18.30 -7.17
C THR A 362 4.70 19.64 -7.86
N ALA A 363 3.43 20.01 -8.03
CA ALA A 363 3.01 21.33 -8.52
C ALA A 363 1.69 21.73 -7.84
N TYR A 364 1.26 22.96 -8.06
CA TYR A 364 -0.09 23.39 -7.68
C TYR A 364 -0.94 23.60 -8.93
N ASP A 365 -2.14 23.06 -8.95
CA ASP A 365 -3.11 23.23 -10.04
C ASP A 365 -4.22 24.19 -9.57
N GLU A 366 -4.27 25.39 -10.18
CA GLU A 366 -5.25 26.42 -9.86
C GLU A 366 -6.70 25.99 -10.16
N LYS A 367 -6.90 25.16 -11.20
CA LYS A 367 -8.26 24.69 -11.59
C LYS A 367 -8.78 23.65 -10.62
N LEU A 368 -7.91 22.75 -10.18
CA LEU A 368 -8.24 21.71 -9.20
C LEU A 368 -8.18 22.25 -7.75
N GLY A 369 -7.54 23.42 -7.53
CA GLY A 369 -7.38 24.03 -6.22
C GLY A 369 -6.56 23.21 -5.23
N ARG A 370 -5.59 22.42 -5.72
CA ARG A 370 -4.80 21.48 -4.92
C ARG A 370 -3.41 21.24 -5.46
N GLY A 371 -2.57 20.62 -4.65
CA GLY A 371 -1.31 20.05 -5.09
C GLY A 371 -1.52 18.87 -6.05
N VAL A 372 -0.66 18.75 -7.03
CA VAL A 372 -0.70 17.71 -8.06
C VAL A 372 0.68 17.13 -8.32
N LEU A 373 0.72 15.93 -8.90
CA LEU A 373 1.93 15.32 -9.45
C LEU A 373 1.95 15.56 -10.96
N VAL A 374 3.02 16.15 -11.46
CA VAL A 374 3.23 16.44 -12.88
C VAL A 374 4.54 15.83 -13.38
N ASN A 375 4.72 15.76 -14.70
CA ASN A 375 5.92 15.17 -15.32
C ASN A 375 6.25 13.80 -14.73
N TYR A 376 5.24 12.98 -14.56
CA TYR A 376 5.35 11.70 -13.88
C TYR A 376 5.45 10.53 -14.87
N HIS A 377 5.98 9.43 -14.35
CA HIS A 377 5.93 8.12 -14.99
C HIS A 377 5.60 7.04 -13.95
N TYR A 378 5.11 5.91 -14.41
CA TYR A 378 4.96 4.72 -13.56
C TYR A 378 6.28 3.97 -13.49
N ALA A 379 6.87 3.87 -12.31
CA ALA A 379 8.02 3.05 -12.05
C ALA A 379 7.54 1.63 -11.70
N ASP A 380 7.65 0.71 -12.64
CA ASP A 380 7.21 -0.68 -12.48
C ASP A 380 8.09 -1.37 -11.41
N GLY A 381 7.45 -1.84 -10.35
CA GLY A 381 8.15 -2.41 -9.19
C GLY A 381 9.02 -3.62 -9.52
N LYS A 382 8.76 -4.35 -10.59
CA LYS A 382 9.60 -5.47 -11.03
C LYS A 382 11.06 -5.07 -11.30
N ASN A 383 11.30 -3.81 -11.68
CA ASN A 383 12.62 -3.29 -12.01
C ASN A 383 13.41 -2.81 -10.77
N TYR A 384 12.78 -2.77 -9.60
CA TYR A 384 13.32 -2.19 -8.38
C TYR A 384 13.35 -3.18 -7.21
N GLN A 385 13.29 -4.45 -7.50
CA GLN A 385 13.44 -5.51 -6.51
C GLN A 385 14.91 -5.98 -6.45
N PRO A 386 15.39 -6.45 -5.30
CA PRO A 386 16.70 -7.08 -5.23
C PRO A 386 16.73 -8.35 -6.06
N THR A 387 17.92 -8.72 -6.51
CA THR A 387 18.14 -9.98 -7.23
C THR A 387 17.84 -11.19 -6.34
N ASP A 388 17.63 -12.35 -6.95
CA ASP A 388 17.38 -13.59 -6.21
C ASP A 388 18.54 -13.95 -5.26
N GLU A 389 19.78 -13.62 -5.62
CA GLU A 389 20.94 -13.83 -4.77
C GLU A 389 21.00 -12.88 -3.57
N GLU A 390 20.58 -11.63 -3.77
CA GLU A 390 20.44 -10.67 -2.68
C GLU A 390 19.31 -11.08 -1.73
N VAL A 391 18.18 -11.53 -2.27
CA VAL A 391 17.06 -12.04 -1.47
C VAL A 391 17.49 -13.22 -0.58
N LYS A 392 18.30 -14.15 -1.09
CA LYS A 392 18.82 -15.26 -0.27
C LYS A 392 19.63 -14.79 0.94
N LYS A 393 20.30 -13.65 0.84
CA LYS A 393 21.05 -13.04 1.96
C LYS A 393 20.14 -12.28 2.92
N LEU A 394 19.07 -11.68 2.42
CA LEU A 394 18.15 -10.85 3.17
C LEU A 394 17.05 -11.64 3.88
N ARG A 395 16.68 -12.81 3.35
CA ARG A 395 15.59 -13.65 3.84
C ARG A 395 16.14 -14.91 4.51
N PRO A 396 15.71 -15.27 5.73
CA PRO A 396 16.17 -16.48 6.41
C PRO A 396 15.86 -17.76 5.61
N VAL A 397 16.78 -18.71 5.60
CA VAL A 397 16.57 -20.02 4.94
C VAL A 397 15.36 -20.76 5.51
N THR A 398 15.02 -20.55 6.77
CA THR A 398 13.86 -21.15 7.46
C THR A 398 12.53 -20.48 7.11
N ALA A 399 12.54 -19.49 6.22
CA ALA A 399 11.35 -18.75 5.81
C ALA A 399 10.51 -19.46 4.72
N ASN A 400 11.03 -20.56 4.18
CA ASN A 400 10.41 -21.31 3.07
C ASN A 400 9.73 -22.58 3.56
#